data_3feb51c2cb4e2364cc33b5d7f9ef2a50
#
_entry.id   3feb51c2cb4e2364cc33b5d7f9ef2a50
#
_cell.length_a   1.000
_cell.length_b   1.000
_cell.length_c   1.000
_cell.angle_alpha   90.00
_cell.angle_beta   90.00
_cell.angle_gamma   90.00
#
_symmetry.space_group_name_H-M   'P 1'
#
loop_
_entity.id
_entity.type
_entity.pdbx_description
1 polymer ?
#
loop_
_entity_poly.entity_id
_entity_poly.type
_entity_poly.pdbx_seq_one_letter_code
_entity_poly.pdbx_strand_id
1 'polypeptide(L)'
;GTGTFTKAGSNTLTLSNSIIFSGPVVINAGSLTMGGDSGLQNSVSLANTSGVILNLGGNDVFVRNLSGGGTSGGNIVLGSGELIIDTVSGSNATFTGVISGTGSVVKKGYGSLTLAAANTYTGGTTISEGSMIVGINNALKSTGAVVVSSTEFNSGSGAVLVIADGFSQTIGTLSGSSG
;
A
#
# COMPACT_ATOMS: atom_id res chain seq x y z
N GLY A 1 -2.19 -18.34 11.41
CA GLY A 1 -1.53 -19.39 10.65
C GLY A 1 -0.35 -18.88 9.86
N THR A 2 0.64 -19.75 9.62
CA THR A 2 1.90 -19.41 8.91
C THR A 2 1.95 -19.91 7.46
N GLY A 3 0.97 -20.73 7.05
CA GLY A 3 0.84 -21.18 5.67
C GLY A 3 0.47 -20.06 4.70
N THR A 4 0.66 -20.26 3.41
CA THR A 4 0.22 -19.29 2.40
C THR A 4 -1.31 -19.31 2.30
N PHE A 5 -1.92 -18.13 2.35
CA PHE A 5 -3.34 -17.94 2.04
C PHE A 5 -3.48 -17.53 0.58
N THR A 6 -4.19 -18.33 -0.21
CA THR A 6 -4.44 -18.03 -1.62
C THR A 6 -5.92 -17.81 -1.86
N LYS A 7 -6.28 -16.61 -2.28
CA LYS A 7 -7.62 -16.29 -2.78
C LYS A 7 -7.68 -16.63 -4.27
N ALA A 8 -8.42 -17.68 -4.60
CA ALA A 8 -8.72 -18.13 -5.95
C ALA A 8 -10.23 -18.05 -6.24
N GLY A 9 -10.61 -18.16 -7.52
CA GLY A 9 -11.99 -18.03 -7.96
C GLY A 9 -12.46 -16.58 -8.04
N SER A 10 -13.40 -16.30 -8.94
CA SER A 10 -13.83 -14.95 -9.33
C SER A 10 -14.74 -14.25 -8.32
N ASN A 11 -15.31 -15.00 -7.36
CA ASN A 11 -16.22 -14.44 -6.36
C ASN A 11 -15.49 -13.66 -5.26
N THR A 12 -16.25 -12.88 -4.49
CA THR A 12 -15.75 -12.19 -3.31
C THR A 12 -15.68 -13.15 -2.12
N LEU A 13 -14.57 -13.11 -1.39
CA LEU A 13 -14.44 -13.66 -0.05
C LEU A 13 -14.39 -12.51 0.94
N THR A 14 -15.31 -12.51 1.90
CA THR A 14 -15.30 -11.53 3.00
C THR A 14 -14.81 -12.21 4.28
N LEU A 15 -13.80 -11.62 4.91
CA LEU A 15 -13.32 -11.98 6.23
C LEU A 15 -14.02 -11.07 7.23
N SER A 16 -15.08 -11.55 7.88
CA SER A 16 -16.06 -10.71 8.60
C SER A 16 -15.55 -10.11 9.92
N ASN A 17 -14.42 -10.58 10.42
CA ASN A 17 -13.83 -10.10 11.67
C ASN A 17 -12.39 -9.60 11.43
N SER A 18 -11.87 -8.89 12.41
CA SER A 18 -10.43 -8.57 12.45
C SER A 18 -9.61 -9.85 12.45
N ILE A 19 -8.62 -9.91 11.60
CA ILE A 19 -7.72 -11.06 11.50
C ILE A 19 -6.25 -10.64 11.58
N ILE A 20 -5.44 -11.53 12.14
CA ILE A 20 -3.98 -11.45 12.05
C ILE A 20 -3.50 -12.71 11.34
N PHE A 21 -2.85 -12.52 10.19
CA PHE A 21 -2.35 -13.60 9.38
C PHE A 21 -0.85 -13.44 9.12
N SER A 22 -0.05 -14.42 9.52
CA SER A 22 1.42 -14.33 9.50
C SER A 22 2.06 -14.98 8.29
N GLY A 23 1.29 -15.67 7.45
CA GLY A 23 1.75 -16.25 6.20
C GLY A 23 1.61 -15.30 5.01
N PRO A 24 2.21 -15.62 3.86
CA PRO A 24 1.98 -14.88 2.62
C PRO A 24 0.52 -14.91 2.18
N VAL A 25 0.04 -13.79 1.65
CA VAL A 25 -1.32 -13.65 1.08
C VAL A 25 -1.20 -13.40 -0.42
N VAL A 26 -1.85 -14.24 -1.21
CA VAL A 26 -1.84 -14.17 -2.68
C VAL A 26 -3.29 -14.08 -3.17
N ILE A 27 -3.61 -13.02 -3.89
CA ILE A 27 -4.94 -12.84 -4.49
C ILE A 27 -4.81 -13.05 -6.00
N ASN A 28 -5.19 -14.24 -6.47
CA ASN A 28 -5.07 -14.62 -7.87
C ASN A 28 -6.32 -14.32 -8.69
N ALA A 29 -7.49 -14.32 -8.07
CA ALA A 29 -8.76 -14.04 -8.75
C ALA A 29 -9.82 -13.55 -7.76
N GLY A 30 -10.73 -12.71 -8.26
CA GLY A 30 -11.85 -12.15 -7.50
C GLY A 30 -11.40 -11.20 -6.39
N SER A 31 -12.29 -10.93 -5.45
CA SER A 31 -12.06 -9.95 -4.39
C SER A 31 -11.86 -10.59 -3.02
N LEU A 32 -10.91 -10.06 -2.25
CA LEU A 32 -10.77 -10.29 -0.83
C LEU A 32 -11.23 -9.02 -0.09
N THR A 33 -12.28 -9.11 0.70
CA THR A 33 -12.82 -7.99 1.49
C THR A 33 -12.53 -8.18 2.96
N MET A 34 -12.02 -7.14 3.60
CA MET A 34 -11.74 -7.12 5.03
C MET A 34 -12.96 -6.56 5.77
N GLY A 35 -13.46 -7.27 6.75
CA GLY A 35 -14.63 -6.87 7.55
C GLY A 35 -14.27 -6.29 8.92
N GLY A 36 -13.00 -6.07 9.18
CA GLY A 36 -12.48 -5.43 10.40
C GLY A 36 -11.00 -5.10 10.24
N ASP A 37 -10.48 -4.29 11.15
CA ASP A 37 -9.07 -3.93 11.18
C ASP A 37 -8.20 -5.17 11.23
N SER A 38 -7.22 -5.28 10.36
CA SER A 38 -6.54 -6.54 10.12
C SER A 38 -5.05 -6.37 9.87
N GLY A 39 -4.29 -7.42 10.22
CA GLY A 39 -2.86 -7.51 9.99
C GLY A 39 -2.50 -8.67 9.06
N LEU A 40 -2.08 -8.36 7.84
CA LEU A 40 -1.48 -9.29 6.90
C LEU A 40 0.04 -9.20 7.04
N GLN A 41 0.60 -9.89 8.07
CA GLN A 41 1.95 -9.69 8.60
C GLN A 41 3.07 -10.30 7.75
N ASN A 42 2.78 -10.62 6.48
CA ASN A 42 3.76 -11.12 5.52
C ASN A 42 3.54 -10.45 4.16
N SER A 43 4.20 -10.95 3.12
CA SER A 43 4.02 -10.41 1.76
C SER A 43 2.56 -10.54 1.30
N VAL A 44 2.08 -9.49 0.67
CA VAL A 44 0.77 -9.47 0.00
C VAL A 44 1.01 -9.22 -1.47
N SER A 45 0.52 -10.12 -2.31
CA SER A 45 0.64 -10.00 -3.76
C SER A 45 -0.70 -10.14 -4.46
N LEU A 46 -0.95 -9.26 -5.42
CA LEU A 46 -2.17 -9.24 -6.21
C LEU A 46 -1.84 -9.54 -7.67
N ALA A 47 -2.53 -10.49 -8.28
CA ALA A 47 -2.36 -10.78 -9.69
C ALA A 47 -2.86 -9.62 -10.57
N ASN A 48 -2.17 -9.37 -11.67
CA ASN A 48 -2.62 -8.43 -12.70
C ASN A 48 -3.73 -9.06 -13.58
N THR A 49 -4.87 -9.31 -12.98
CA THR A 49 -6.01 -9.98 -13.62
C THR A 49 -7.29 -9.21 -13.32
N SER A 50 -8.17 -9.10 -14.31
CA SER A 50 -9.44 -8.40 -14.15
C SER A 50 -10.26 -8.95 -12.97
N GLY A 51 -10.78 -8.05 -12.16
CA GLY A 51 -11.56 -8.38 -10.97
C GLY A 51 -10.75 -8.75 -9.74
N VAL A 52 -9.40 -8.77 -9.80
CA VAL A 52 -8.57 -8.95 -8.61
C VAL A 52 -8.56 -7.65 -7.80
N ILE A 53 -9.08 -7.73 -6.58
CA ILE A 53 -9.22 -6.59 -5.67
C ILE A 53 -8.91 -7.03 -4.23
N LEU A 54 -8.11 -6.24 -3.54
CA LEU A 54 -8.08 -6.20 -2.08
C LEU A 54 -8.95 -5.01 -1.62
N ASN A 55 -10.08 -5.31 -0.99
CA ASN A 55 -11.00 -4.29 -0.48
C ASN A 55 -10.89 -4.21 1.04
N LEU A 56 -10.48 -3.07 1.55
CA LEU A 56 -10.33 -2.85 2.99
C LEU A 56 -11.69 -2.66 3.70
N GLY A 57 -12.75 -2.41 2.95
CA GLY A 57 -14.09 -2.21 3.52
C GLY A 57 -14.21 -0.98 4.44
N GLY A 58 -13.27 -0.04 4.35
CA GLY A 58 -13.18 1.11 5.25
C GLY A 58 -12.44 0.85 6.56
N ASN A 59 -11.85 -0.33 6.72
CA ASN A 59 -11.08 -0.73 7.91
C ASN A 59 -9.59 -0.42 7.72
N ASP A 60 -8.86 -0.35 8.83
CA ASP A 60 -7.41 -0.18 8.81
C ASP A 60 -6.74 -1.54 8.58
N VAL A 61 -5.89 -1.60 7.57
CA VAL A 61 -5.23 -2.85 7.20
C VAL A 61 -3.72 -2.66 7.12
N PHE A 62 -3.03 -3.44 7.94
CA PHE A 62 -1.58 -3.54 7.91
C PHE A 62 -1.15 -4.62 6.92
N VAL A 63 -0.23 -4.30 6.01
CA VAL A 63 0.40 -5.25 5.09
C VAL A 63 1.92 -5.12 5.14
N ARG A 64 2.62 -6.24 4.96
CA ARG A 64 4.08 -6.22 4.84
C ARG A 64 4.46 -6.59 3.41
N ASN A 65 5.35 -5.81 2.79
CA ASN A 65 5.84 -6.03 1.42
C ASN A 65 4.70 -6.22 0.38
N LEU A 66 4.03 -5.13 0.06
CA LEU A 66 2.97 -5.11 -0.97
C LEU A 66 3.57 -5.19 -2.38
N SER A 67 3.03 -6.06 -3.23
CA SER A 67 3.49 -6.22 -4.61
C SER A 67 2.38 -6.62 -5.58
N GLY A 68 2.68 -6.60 -6.86
CA GLY A 68 1.75 -7.02 -7.93
C GLY A 68 0.84 -5.90 -8.41
N GLY A 69 -0.35 -6.27 -8.84
CA GLY A 69 -1.25 -5.38 -9.56
C GLY A 69 -0.83 -5.14 -11.00
N GLY A 70 -1.50 -4.23 -11.69
CA GLY A 70 -1.20 -3.83 -13.06
C GLY A 70 -2.38 -3.21 -13.76
N THR A 71 -2.28 -3.03 -15.07
CA THR A 71 -3.30 -2.35 -15.88
C THR A 71 -4.61 -3.14 -16.04
N SER A 72 -4.56 -4.45 -15.85
CA SER A 72 -5.75 -5.31 -15.97
C SER A 72 -6.48 -5.55 -14.64
N GLY A 73 -5.80 -5.36 -13.51
CA GLY A 73 -6.37 -5.59 -12.18
C GLY A 73 -5.32 -5.62 -11.08
N GLY A 74 -5.66 -6.26 -9.95
CA GLY A 74 -4.81 -6.25 -8.77
C GLY A 74 -4.85 -4.91 -8.06
N ASN A 75 -6.04 -4.34 -7.91
CA ASN A 75 -6.25 -3.03 -7.31
C ASN A 75 -6.56 -3.12 -5.82
N ILE A 76 -6.41 -2.01 -5.11
CA ILE A 76 -6.78 -1.86 -3.70
C ILE A 76 -7.86 -0.78 -3.57
N VAL A 77 -8.92 -1.12 -2.82
CA VAL A 77 -10.00 -0.19 -2.47
C VAL A 77 -9.96 0.04 -0.97
N LEU A 78 -9.61 1.26 -0.56
CA LEU A 78 -9.47 1.60 0.86
C LEU A 78 -10.83 1.74 1.55
N GLY A 79 -11.86 2.26 0.83
CA GLY A 79 -12.99 2.85 1.49
C GLY A 79 -12.54 4.12 2.23
N SER A 80 -12.84 4.23 3.53
CA SER A 80 -12.35 5.30 4.42
C SER A 80 -11.15 4.86 5.29
N GLY A 81 -10.73 3.60 5.21
CA GLY A 81 -9.68 3.01 6.06
C GLY A 81 -8.27 3.41 5.66
N GLU A 82 -7.33 3.11 6.53
CA GLU A 82 -5.90 3.35 6.32
C GLU A 82 -5.21 2.06 5.83
N LEU A 83 -4.43 2.18 4.77
CA LEU A 83 -3.52 1.13 4.32
C LEU A 83 -2.11 1.40 4.87
N ILE A 84 -1.67 0.58 5.79
CA ILE A 84 -0.34 0.68 6.39
C ILE A 84 0.56 -0.36 5.70
N ILE A 85 1.61 0.12 5.01
CA ILE A 85 2.54 -0.73 4.27
C ILE A 85 3.91 -0.67 4.94
N ASP A 86 4.30 -1.77 5.58
CA ASP A 86 5.60 -1.94 6.22
C ASP A 86 6.54 -2.73 5.29
N THR A 87 7.48 -2.04 4.65
CA THR A 87 8.52 -2.70 3.84
C THR A 87 9.76 -2.97 4.68
N VAL A 88 10.11 -4.25 4.79
CA VAL A 88 11.27 -4.65 5.60
C VAL A 88 12.58 -4.10 5.02
N SER A 89 13.57 -3.90 5.88
CA SER A 89 14.90 -3.44 5.48
C SER A 89 15.49 -4.32 4.38
N GLY A 90 16.10 -3.71 3.36
CA GLY A 90 16.66 -4.40 2.19
C GLY A 90 15.62 -4.86 1.17
N SER A 91 14.32 -4.67 1.42
CA SER A 91 13.26 -5.01 0.46
C SER A 91 12.97 -3.85 -0.48
N ASN A 92 12.77 -4.17 -1.76
CA ASN A 92 12.32 -3.24 -2.80
C ASN A 92 10.98 -3.76 -3.35
N ALA A 93 9.90 -3.32 -2.76
CA ALA A 93 8.56 -3.68 -3.19
C ALA A 93 8.09 -2.76 -4.32
N THR A 94 7.36 -3.32 -5.29
CA THR A 94 6.72 -2.53 -6.36
C THR A 94 5.26 -2.92 -6.46
N PHE A 95 4.40 -1.93 -6.38
CA PHE A 95 2.96 -2.09 -6.59
C PHE A 95 2.52 -1.31 -7.83
N THR A 96 1.93 -2.03 -8.78
CA THR A 96 1.52 -1.52 -10.10
C THR A 96 0.00 -1.45 -10.27
N GLY A 97 -0.76 -1.83 -9.23
CA GLY A 97 -2.21 -1.66 -9.18
C GLY A 97 -2.62 -0.27 -8.70
N VAL A 98 -3.85 0.10 -8.96
CA VAL A 98 -4.42 1.37 -8.49
C VAL A 98 -4.92 1.23 -7.05
N ILE A 99 -4.53 2.18 -6.20
CA ILE A 99 -5.09 2.36 -4.86
C ILE A 99 -6.14 3.47 -4.94
N SER A 100 -7.34 3.21 -4.45
CA SER A 100 -8.49 4.12 -4.54
C SER A 100 -9.29 4.19 -3.23
N GLY A 101 -10.14 5.20 -3.09
CA GLY A 101 -11.00 5.42 -1.92
C GLY A 101 -10.76 6.78 -1.25
N THR A 102 -11.41 7.00 -0.11
CA THR A 102 -11.25 8.23 0.69
C THR A 102 -10.23 8.07 1.82
N GLY A 103 -9.78 6.86 2.08
CA GLY A 103 -8.78 6.52 3.07
C GLY A 103 -7.37 6.98 2.71
N SER A 104 -6.44 6.73 3.61
CA SER A 104 -5.03 7.16 3.55
C SER A 104 -4.05 6.00 3.33
N VAL A 105 -2.83 6.34 2.95
CA VAL A 105 -1.73 5.39 2.81
C VAL A 105 -0.58 5.80 3.73
N VAL A 106 -0.09 4.86 4.53
CA VAL A 106 1.08 5.05 5.39
C VAL A 106 2.17 4.08 4.99
N LYS A 107 3.34 4.61 4.65
CA LYS A 107 4.55 3.84 4.40
C LYS A 107 5.39 3.78 5.67
N LYS A 108 5.63 2.57 6.15
CA LYS A 108 6.52 2.25 7.28
C LYS A 108 7.61 1.28 6.85
N GLY A 109 8.55 1.05 7.76
CA GLY A 109 9.67 0.13 7.55
C GLY A 109 10.74 0.68 6.62
N TYR A 110 11.97 0.23 6.82
CA TYR A 110 13.18 0.82 6.23
C TYR A 110 13.43 0.44 4.76
N GLY A 111 12.65 -0.46 4.18
CA GLY A 111 12.73 -0.81 2.77
C GLY A 111 12.09 0.24 1.86
N SER A 112 12.14 -0.01 0.56
CA SER A 112 11.56 0.88 -0.46
C SER A 112 10.23 0.33 -0.97
N LEU A 113 9.27 1.23 -1.25
CA LEU A 113 8.03 0.94 -1.95
C LEU A 113 7.92 1.83 -3.19
N THR A 114 7.85 1.22 -4.35
CA THR A 114 7.56 1.94 -5.61
C THR A 114 6.06 1.86 -5.90
N LEU A 115 5.41 3.01 -6.06
CA LEU A 115 4.07 3.11 -6.61
C LEU A 115 4.15 3.41 -8.10
N ALA A 116 3.71 2.45 -8.93
CA ALA A 116 3.83 2.52 -10.39
C ALA A 116 2.46 2.56 -11.07
N ALA A 117 1.44 3.10 -10.41
CA ALA A 117 0.13 3.43 -10.96
C ALA A 117 -0.31 4.82 -10.53
N ALA A 118 -1.12 5.50 -11.33
CA ALA A 118 -1.75 6.76 -10.94
C ALA A 118 -2.89 6.47 -9.94
N ASN A 119 -2.61 6.64 -8.66
CA ASN A 119 -3.54 6.34 -7.59
C ASN A 119 -4.59 7.45 -7.43
N THR A 120 -5.76 7.08 -6.92
CA THR A 120 -6.92 7.98 -6.83
C THR A 120 -7.47 8.15 -5.41
N TYR A 121 -6.83 7.55 -4.39
CA TYR A 121 -7.23 7.76 -3.00
C TYR A 121 -7.07 9.23 -2.59
N THR A 122 -7.94 9.71 -1.69
CA THR A 122 -8.02 11.16 -1.37
C THR A 122 -7.58 11.50 0.05
N GLY A 123 -7.32 10.52 0.94
CA GLY A 123 -6.97 10.74 2.35
C GLY A 123 -5.49 11.06 2.39
N GLY A 124 -4.62 11.39 1.96
CA GLY A 124 -3.20 11.74 2.14
C GLY A 124 -2.26 10.54 2.18
N THR A 125 -0.99 10.86 2.18
CA THR A 125 0.10 9.88 2.22
C THR A 125 1.07 10.27 3.33
N THR A 126 1.38 9.35 4.23
CA THR A 126 2.40 9.54 5.27
C THR A 126 3.56 8.60 5.02
N ILE A 127 4.77 9.12 4.99
CA ILE A 127 6.01 8.34 4.91
C ILE A 127 6.71 8.53 6.26
N SER A 128 6.70 7.48 7.08
CA SER A 128 7.29 7.52 8.43
C SER A 128 8.70 6.95 8.45
N GLU A 129 9.00 6.00 7.56
CA GLU A 129 10.30 5.31 7.51
C GLU A 129 10.61 4.86 6.08
N GLY A 130 11.89 4.74 5.74
CA GLY A 130 12.37 4.25 4.46
C GLY A 130 11.94 5.08 3.27
N SER A 131 11.83 4.51 2.11
CA SER A 131 11.58 5.25 0.88
C SER A 131 10.24 4.91 0.24
N MET A 132 9.50 5.94 -0.17
CA MET A 132 8.40 5.81 -1.14
C MET A 132 8.85 6.40 -2.47
N ILE A 133 8.75 5.62 -3.54
CA ILE A 133 9.23 5.98 -4.87
C ILE A 133 8.03 6.20 -5.79
N VAL A 134 7.97 7.37 -6.40
CA VAL A 134 7.04 7.68 -7.50
C VAL A 134 7.61 7.08 -8.78
N GLY A 135 7.01 6.00 -9.26
CA GLY A 135 7.47 5.23 -10.43
C GLY A 135 6.67 5.50 -11.70
N ILE A 136 5.77 6.48 -11.67
CA ILE A 136 4.99 6.98 -12.81
C ILE A 136 4.55 8.41 -12.50
N ASN A 137 4.23 9.20 -13.52
CA ASN A 137 3.69 10.54 -13.33
C ASN A 137 2.44 10.52 -12.45
N ASN A 138 2.42 11.38 -11.44
CA ASN A 138 1.30 11.50 -10.50
C ASN A 138 0.87 10.17 -9.85
N ALA A 139 1.84 9.36 -9.41
CA ALA A 139 1.56 8.15 -8.64
C ALA A 139 0.80 8.45 -7.34
N LEU A 140 0.99 9.63 -6.76
CA LEU A 140 0.19 10.14 -5.63
C LEU A 140 -0.88 11.10 -6.15
N LYS A 141 -2.00 11.18 -5.43
CA LYS A 141 -3.08 12.11 -5.79
C LYS A 141 -2.58 13.55 -5.77
N SER A 142 -2.79 14.30 -6.85
CA SER A 142 -2.29 15.67 -7.03
C SER A 142 -2.81 16.69 -6.00
N THR A 143 -3.96 16.41 -5.38
CA THR A 143 -4.56 17.25 -4.32
C THR A 143 -4.32 16.69 -2.92
N GLY A 144 -3.73 15.52 -2.79
CA GLY A 144 -3.47 14.85 -1.52
C GLY A 144 -2.36 15.54 -0.73
N ALA A 145 -2.48 15.54 0.60
CA ALA A 145 -1.38 15.92 1.47
C ALA A 145 -0.34 14.81 1.52
N VAL A 146 0.93 15.20 1.53
CA VAL A 146 2.05 14.28 1.74
C VAL A 146 2.82 14.73 2.97
N VAL A 147 2.97 13.82 3.92
CA VAL A 147 3.74 14.02 5.15
C VAL A 147 4.97 13.12 5.10
N VAL A 148 6.14 13.69 5.23
CA VAL A 148 7.41 12.95 5.32
C VAL A 148 7.98 13.24 6.71
N SER A 149 7.87 12.30 7.62
CA SER A 149 8.32 12.47 9.01
C SER A 149 9.05 11.23 9.49
N SER A 150 10.29 11.40 9.93
CA SER A 150 11.06 10.34 10.56
C SER A 150 10.95 10.44 12.07
N THR A 151 10.61 9.35 12.72
CA THR A 151 10.56 9.26 14.19
C THR A 151 11.87 8.78 14.81
N GLU A 152 12.85 8.42 13.96
CA GLU A 152 14.11 7.80 14.40
C GLU A 152 15.31 8.73 14.17
N PHE A 153 15.91 9.20 15.24
CA PHE A 153 17.02 10.17 15.24
C PHE A 153 18.40 9.62 14.84
N ASN A 154 18.60 8.32 14.74
CA ASN A 154 19.97 7.76 14.69
C ASN A 154 20.21 6.59 13.71
N SER A 155 19.25 6.22 12.87
CA SER A 155 19.41 5.00 12.04
C SER A 155 19.91 5.24 10.61
N GLY A 156 20.10 6.49 10.19
CA GLY A 156 20.50 6.80 8.81
C GLY A 156 19.46 6.43 7.74
N SER A 157 18.27 6.01 8.15
CA SER A 157 17.20 5.49 7.31
C SER A 157 15.92 6.31 7.44
N GLY A 158 16.05 7.64 7.42
CA GLY A 158 14.92 8.56 7.49
C GLY A 158 13.87 8.30 6.42
N ALA A 159 12.68 8.87 6.63
CA ALA A 159 11.60 8.86 5.64
C ALA A 159 11.99 9.68 4.41
N VAL A 160 11.81 9.14 3.21
CA VAL A 160 12.15 9.80 1.95
C VAL A 160 11.05 9.61 0.91
N LEU A 161 10.64 10.70 0.27
CA LEU A 161 9.88 10.64 -0.98
C LEU A 161 10.86 10.82 -2.15
N VAL A 162 10.90 9.84 -3.04
CA VAL A 162 11.73 9.84 -4.24
C VAL A 162 10.85 9.93 -5.47
N ILE A 163 11.17 10.84 -6.38
CA ILE A 163 10.56 10.84 -7.72
C ILE A 163 11.60 10.23 -8.65
N ALA A 164 11.28 9.08 -9.26
CA ALA A 164 12.19 8.40 -10.15
C ALA A 164 12.45 9.21 -11.43
N ASP A 165 13.62 9.02 -12.04
CA ASP A 165 14.02 9.73 -13.22
C ASP A 165 13.00 9.64 -14.35
N GLY A 166 12.71 10.76 -14.99
CA GLY A 166 11.75 10.86 -16.08
C GLY A 166 10.30 11.02 -15.65
N PHE A 167 9.98 11.02 -14.34
CA PHE A 167 8.63 11.20 -13.83
C PHE A 167 8.46 12.54 -13.09
N SER A 168 7.22 12.95 -12.93
CA SER A 168 6.84 14.15 -12.19
C SER A 168 5.70 13.84 -11.22
N GLN A 169 5.64 14.57 -10.10
CA GLN A 169 4.61 14.43 -9.10
C GLN A 169 4.11 15.80 -8.65
N THR A 170 2.81 16.03 -8.80
CA THR A 170 2.13 17.16 -8.17
C THR A 170 1.48 16.68 -6.87
N ILE A 171 1.59 17.44 -5.81
CA ILE A 171 0.96 17.18 -4.51
C ILE A 171 0.26 18.43 -4.01
N GLY A 172 -0.80 18.28 -3.20
CA GLY A 172 -1.54 19.40 -2.64
C GLY A 172 -0.73 20.17 -1.60
N THR A 173 -0.21 19.47 -0.61
CA THR A 173 0.68 20.01 0.43
C THR A 173 1.81 19.04 0.73
N LEU A 174 2.97 19.58 1.06
CA LEU A 174 4.09 18.81 1.58
C LEU A 174 4.43 19.33 2.97
N SER A 175 4.48 18.44 3.93
CA SER A 175 4.97 18.73 5.28
C SER A 175 5.97 17.68 5.71
N GLY A 176 6.87 18.07 6.60
CA GLY A 176 7.86 17.19 7.20
C GLY A 176 8.20 17.70 8.60
N SER A 177 8.54 16.78 9.47
CA SER A 177 9.18 17.09 10.75
C SER A 177 10.51 16.37 10.82
N SER A 178 11.59 17.11 10.97
CA SER A 178 12.82 16.57 11.58
C SER A 178 12.60 16.64 13.08
N GLY A 179 12.50 15.50 13.71
CA GLY A 179 12.54 15.46 15.17
C GLY A 179 13.90 15.88 15.70
#